data_9f5fa2d5ca44bc0b7a6351de6242173e
#
_entry.id   9f5fa2d5ca44bc0b7a6351de6242173e
#
_cell.length_a   1.000
_cell.length_b   1.000
_cell.length_c   1.000
_cell.angle_alpha   90.00
_cell.angle_beta   90.00
_cell.angle_gamma   90.00
#
_symmetry.space_group_name_H-M   'P 1'
#
loop_
_entity.id
_entity.type
_entity.pdbx_description
1 polymer ?
#
loop_
_entity_poly.entity_id
_entity_poly.type
_entity_poly.pdbx_seq_one_letter_code
_entity_poly.pdbx_strand_id
1 'polypeptide(L)'
;DLGWEEQMDQFLLKDGSGSTDDIEGLDFLIAVNPTTGTVGGIDRSVSANSWWRNQYATGITTATDTVTIIDVMETQWRNCTKNGGRPNYIMAGTDFIDGYKNFLLKTYGTVNISNGGQFNAEGGTDRISFKGVPIIWNPTFDDLGGTFAKRCYMLNTKYIQLKEIEGQGKISRKPPRPYDRYEHMWGVTSRFALCMT
;
A
#
# COMPACT_ATOMS: atom_id res chain seq x y z
N ASP A 1 8.97 -17.76 -11.53
CA ASP A 1 8.22 -16.54 -11.81
C ASP A 1 7.48 -16.03 -10.57
N LEU A 2 6.81 -16.89 -9.78
CA LEU A 2 6.09 -16.48 -8.56
C LEU A 2 7.01 -15.75 -7.57
N GLY A 3 8.18 -16.27 -7.27
CA GLY A 3 9.11 -15.61 -6.33
C GLY A 3 9.60 -14.23 -6.79
N TRP A 4 9.65 -13.97 -8.10
CA TRP A 4 9.96 -12.65 -8.62
C TRP A 4 8.78 -11.68 -8.42
N GLU A 5 7.55 -12.14 -8.62
CA GLU A 5 6.34 -11.34 -8.42
C GLU A 5 6.15 -10.98 -6.96
N GLU A 6 6.36 -11.93 -6.03
CA GLU A 6 6.33 -11.69 -4.59
C GLU A 6 7.40 -10.68 -4.15
N GLN A 7 8.62 -10.80 -4.64
CA GLN A 7 9.68 -9.83 -4.35
C GLN A 7 9.36 -8.45 -4.89
N MET A 8 8.80 -8.38 -6.10
CA MET A 8 8.37 -7.12 -6.70
C MET A 8 7.33 -6.41 -5.84
N ASP A 9 6.33 -7.15 -5.37
CA ASP A 9 5.29 -6.57 -4.51
C ASP A 9 5.88 -6.06 -3.17
N GLN A 10 6.83 -6.80 -2.60
CA GLN A 10 7.57 -6.34 -1.43
C GLN A 10 8.37 -5.05 -1.68
N PHE A 11 9.09 -4.97 -2.80
CA PHE A 11 9.85 -3.77 -3.16
C PHE A 11 8.95 -2.55 -3.40
N LEU A 12 7.79 -2.76 -4.01
CA LEU A 12 6.83 -1.68 -4.24
C LEU A 12 6.21 -1.14 -2.94
N LEU A 13 6.15 -1.94 -1.88
CA LEU A 13 5.58 -1.54 -0.60
C LEU A 13 6.61 -0.95 0.37
N LYS A 14 7.89 -1.34 0.28
CA LYS A 14 8.96 -0.86 1.17
C LYS A 14 9.36 0.59 0.89
N ASP A 15 10.22 1.12 1.74
CA ASP A 15 10.80 2.47 1.62
C ASP A 15 12.06 2.56 0.76
N GLY A 16 12.60 1.42 0.32
CA GLY A 16 13.83 1.38 -0.48
C GLY A 16 15.12 1.60 0.31
N SER A 17 15.06 1.59 1.65
CA SER A 17 16.25 1.82 2.49
C SER A 17 17.13 0.58 2.71
N GLY A 18 16.69 -0.59 2.28
CA GLY A 18 17.37 -1.86 2.53
C GLY A 18 18.68 -2.04 1.76
N SER A 19 18.74 -1.53 0.53
CA SER A 19 19.92 -1.60 -0.35
C SER A 19 19.93 -0.43 -1.33
N THR A 20 21.10 -0.15 -1.91
CA THR A 20 21.23 0.86 -3.00
C THR A 20 20.49 0.46 -4.27
N ASP A 21 20.19 -0.82 -4.41
CA ASP A 21 19.48 -1.36 -5.58
C ASP A 21 17.96 -1.52 -5.32
N ASP A 22 17.49 -1.21 -4.12
CA ASP A 22 16.08 -1.24 -3.78
C ASP A 22 15.33 -0.04 -4.38
N ILE A 23 14.05 -0.24 -4.64
CA ILE A 23 13.19 0.79 -5.23
C ILE A 23 12.59 1.63 -4.11
N GLU A 24 12.53 2.93 -4.32
CA GLU A 24 11.73 3.83 -3.50
C GLU A 24 10.25 3.50 -3.71
N GLY A 25 9.70 2.67 -2.82
CA GLY A 25 8.34 2.18 -2.92
C GLY A 25 7.31 3.08 -2.24
N LEU A 26 6.14 2.53 -1.98
CA LEU A 26 5.00 3.26 -1.43
C LEU A 26 5.28 3.86 -0.05
N ASP A 27 6.03 3.17 0.81
CA ASP A 27 6.35 3.68 2.16
C ASP A 27 7.29 4.90 2.12
N PHE A 28 8.13 5.00 1.08
CA PHE A 28 8.93 6.20 0.84
C PHE A 28 8.08 7.36 0.32
N LEU A 29 7.21 7.08 -0.65
CA LEU A 29 6.36 8.09 -1.28
C LEU A 29 5.28 8.61 -0.31
N ILE A 30 4.70 7.72 0.50
CA ILE A 30 3.62 8.01 1.47
C ILE A 30 4.14 7.77 2.88
N ALA A 31 4.99 8.68 3.33
CA ALA A 31 5.63 8.57 4.63
C ALA A 31 4.64 8.81 5.79
N VAL A 32 4.88 8.12 6.90
CA VAL A 32 4.16 8.35 8.18
C VAL A 32 4.44 9.74 8.74
N ASN A 33 5.60 10.32 8.43
CA ASN A 33 5.91 11.72 8.74
C ASN A 33 6.19 12.51 7.45
N PRO A 34 5.17 13.11 6.83
CA PRO A 34 5.33 13.81 5.55
C PRO A 34 5.99 15.18 5.65
N THR A 35 6.42 15.59 6.84
CA THR A 35 7.11 16.88 7.07
C THR A 35 8.62 16.79 6.96
N THR A 36 9.14 15.63 6.65
CA THR A 36 10.58 15.38 6.49
C THR A 36 10.87 14.63 5.21
N GLY A 37 12.11 14.71 4.75
CA GLY A 37 12.59 13.99 3.57
C GLY A 37 12.31 14.69 2.25
N THR A 38 13.04 14.26 1.24
CA THR A 38 12.96 14.77 -0.13
C THR A 38 12.38 13.68 -1.02
N VAL A 39 11.30 13.98 -1.73
CA VAL A 39 10.64 13.04 -2.65
C VAL A 39 10.53 13.71 -4.01
N GLY A 40 11.01 13.04 -5.05
CA GLY A 40 11.03 13.60 -6.41
C GLY A 40 11.83 14.91 -6.53
N GLY A 41 12.88 15.07 -5.71
CA GLY A 41 13.69 16.30 -5.68
C GLY A 41 13.07 17.46 -4.91
N ILE A 42 11.87 17.30 -4.34
CA ILE A 42 11.18 18.33 -3.56
C ILE A 42 11.31 18.04 -2.07
N ASP A 43 11.93 18.96 -1.34
CA ASP A 43 12.07 18.88 0.11
C ASP A 43 10.73 19.18 0.80
N ARG A 44 10.22 18.18 1.52
CA ARG A 44 8.97 18.27 2.27
C ARG A 44 9.08 19.07 3.58
N SER A 45 10.28 19.32 4.08
CA SER A 45 10.49 20.10 5.30
C SER A 45 10.15 21.57 5.10
N VAL A 46 10.33 22.07 3.90
CA VAL A 46 10.03 23.46 3.54
C VAL A 46 8.52 23.70 3.54
N SER A 47 8.06 24.73 4.27
CA SER A 47 6.63 25.05 4.41
C SER A 47 5.96 25.41 3.09
N ALA A 48 6.68 26.03 2.16
CA ALA A 48 6.20 26.35 0.82
C ALA A 48 5.84 25.10 0.00
N ASN A 49 6.42 23.94 0.33
CA ASN A 49 6.19 22.66 -0.33
C ASN A 49 5.11 21.83 0.38
N SER A 50 4.30 22.43 1.25
CA SER A 50 3.25 21.72 2.00
C SER A 50 2.23 21.00 1.09
N TRP A 51 2.05 21.47 -0.13
CA TRP A 51 1.19 20.85 -1.15
C TRP A 51 1.70 19.48 -1.65
N TRP A 52 3.00 19.18 -1.46
CA TRP A 52 3.64 17.91 -1.83
C TRP A 52 3.63 16.88 -0.69
N ARG A 53 2.99 17.21 0.43
CA ARG A 53 2.89 16.32 1.57
C ARG A 53 1.69 15.39 1.43
N ASN A 54 1.92 14.09 1.65
CA ASN A 54 0.82 13.14 1.75
C ASN A 54 -0.02 13.38 3.02
N GLN A 55 -1.25 12.90 3.03
CA GLN A 55 -2.08 12.86 4.21
C GLN A 55 -1.76 11.61 5.02
N TYR A 56 -1.82 11.69 6.35
CA TYR A 56 -1.57 10.56 7.22
C TYR A 56 -2.37 10.65 8.51
N ALA A 57 -2.57 9.51 9.14
CA ALA A 57 -3.10 9.41 10.50
C ALA A 57 -2.45 8.23 11.23
N THR A 58 -2.14 8.42 12.48
CA THR A 58 -1.57 7.41 13.36
C THR A 58 -2.36 7.32 14.66
N GLY A 59 -2.13 6.30 15.48
CA GLY A 59 -2.82 6.13 16.75
C GLY A 59 -4.30 5.80 16.62
N ILE A 60 -4.71 5.20 15.50
CA ILE A 60 -6.09 4.79 15.27
C ILE A 60 -6.42 3.63 16.20
N THR A 61 -7.54 3.77 16.93
CA THR A 61 -8.06 2.74 17.81
C THR A 61 -9.40 2.22 17.31
N THR A 62 -9.68 0.96 17.58
CA THR A 62 -10.99 0.32 17.37
C THR A 62 -11.90 0.45 18.58
N ALA A 63 -11.45 1.11 19.66
CA ALA A 63 -12.27 1.38 20.83
C ALA A 63 -13.36 2.42 20.51
N THR A 64 -14.54 2.22 21.09
CA THR A 64 -15.74 3.01 20.79
C THR A 64 -15.75 4.38 21.46
N ASP A 65 -14.86 4.62 22.44
CA ASP A 65 -14.95 5.80 23.33
C ASP A 65 -14.13 7.01 22.85
N THR A 66 -13.40 6.87 21.77
CA THR A 66 -12.53 7.91 21.21
C THR A 66 -12.69 7.99 19.70
N VAL A 67 -11.85 8.77 19.04
CA VAL A 67 -11.86 8.91 17.58
C VAL A 67 -11.83 7.53 16.92
N THR A 68 -12.89 7.21 16.24
CA THR A 68 -13.10 5.87 15.65
C THR A 68 -12.33 5.71 14.35
N ILE A 69 -12.07 4.47 13.97
CA ILE A 69 -11.43 4.15 12.69
C ILE A 69 -12.19 4.78 11.51
N ILE A 70 -13.52 4.83 11.55
CA ILE A 70 -14.34 5.43 10.48
C ILE A 70 -14.17 6.95 10.45
N ASP A 71 -14.15 7.63 11.59
CA ASP A 71 -14.00 9.09 11.64
C ASP A 71 -12.64 9.52 11.09
N VAL A 72 -11.60 8.76 11.40
CA VAL A 72 -10.25 8.99 10.83
C VAL A 72 -10.25 8.75 9.34
N MET A 73 -10.80 7.64 8.86
CA MET A 73 -10.90 7.34 7.43
C MET A 73 -11.70 8.42 6.68
N GLU A 74 -12.80 8.91 7.27
CA GLU A 74 -13.59 10.00 6.70
C GLU A 74 -12.81 11.31 6.61
N THR A 75 -12.06 11.63 7.66
CA THR A 75 -11.24 12.84 7.69
C THR A 75 -10.12 12.77 6.63
N GLN A 76 -9.43 11.64 6.55
CA GLN A 76 -8.39 11.45 5.54
C GLN A 76 -8.95 11.43 4.13
N TRP A 77 -10.11 10.82 3.92
CA TRP A 77 -10.81 10.86 2.65
C TRP A 77 -11.12 12.29 2.20
N ARG A 78 -11.68 13.12 3.11
CA ARG A 78 -11.97 14.53 2.82
C ARG A 78 -10.69 15.31 2.49
N ASN A 79 -9.62 15.07 3.24
CA ASN A 79 -8.33 15.72 2.96
C ASN A 79 -7.77 15.34 1.59
N CYS A 80 -7.88 14.07 1.20
CA CYS A 80 -7.44 13.59 -0.12
C CYS A 80 -8.30 14.12 -1.26
N THR A 81 -9.58 14.43 -1.02
CA THR A 81 -10.48 14.94 -2.06
C THR A 81 -10.47 16.46 -2.20
N LYS A 82 -9.86 17.17 -1.26
CA LYS A 82 -9.89 18.64 -1.19
C LYS A 82 -9.38 19.35 -2.45
N ASN A 83 -8.44 18.76 -3.17
CA ASN A 83 -7.81 19.35 -4.36
C ASN A 83 -8.33 18.71 -5.68
N GLY A 84 -9.54 18.13 -5.67
CA GLY A 84 -10.13 17.53 -6.86
C GLY A 84 -9.72 16.09 -7.14
N GLY A 85 -8.81 15.53 -6.34
CA GLY A 85 -8.48 14.11 -6.38
C GLY A 85 -9.53 13.27 -5.63
N ARG A 86 -9.64 11.99 -5.98
CA ARG A 86 -10.45 11.03 -5.25
C ARG A 86 -9.71 9.70 -5.18
N PRO A 87 -9.54 9.13 -4.00
CA PRO A 87 -9.02 7.77 -3.88
C PRO A 87 -9.93 6.80 -4.62
N ASN A 88 -9.34 5.95 -5.44
CA ASN A 88 -10.05 4.92 -6.20
C ASN A 88 -9.59 3.50 -5.86
N TYR A 89 -8.57 3.39 -5.03
CA TYR A 89 -7.99 2.12 -4.61
C TYR A 89 -7.63 2.18 -3.12
N ILE A 90 -8.08 1.20 -2.36
CA ILE A 90 -7.76 1.08 -0.93
C ILE A 90 -7.18 -0.30 -0.70
N MET A 91 -5.94 -0.35 -0.17
CA MET A 91 -5.28 -1.58 0.21
C MET A 91 -4.95 -1.55 1.71
N ALA A 92 -5.07 -2.68 2.36
CA ALA A 92 -4.83 -2.77 3.79
C ALA A 92 -4.31 -4.14 4.21
N GLY A 93 -3.60 -4.16 5.34
CA GLY A 93 -3.17 -5.39 5.99
C GLY A 93 -4.27 -6.02 6.84
N THR A 94 -4.02 -7.25 7.29
CA THR A 94 -4.99 -8.08 8.00
C THR A 94 -5.48 -7.41 9.28
N ASP A 95 -4.59 -6.89 10.12
CA ASP A 95 -4.95 -6.27 11.40
C ASP A 95 -5.88 -5.06 11.22
N PHE A 96 -5.65 -4.26 10.16
CA PHE A 96 -6.51 -3.13 9.85
C PHE A 96 -7.91 -3.58 9.42
N ILE A 97 -7.98 -4.56 8.54
CA ILE A 97 -9.25 -5.10 8.03
C ILE A 97 -10.07 -5.71 9.16
N ASP A 98 -9.44 -6.50 10.00
CA ASP A 98 -10.11 -7.11 11.16
C ASP A 98 -10.57 -6.08 12.18
N GLY A 99 -9.77 -5.06 12.43
CA GLY A 99 -10.14 -3.92 13.26
C GLY A 99 -11.35 -3.17 12.71
N TYR A 100 -11.38 -2.93 11.41
CA TYR A 100 -12.48 -2.27 10.72
C TYR A 100 -13.76 -3.11 10.75
N LYS A 101 -13.68 -4.42 10.46
CA LYS A 101 -14.79 -5.37 10.56
C LYS A 101 -15.38 -5.39 11.97
N ASN A 102 -14.50 -5.58 12.96
CA ASN A 102 -14.92 -5.65 14.36
C ASN A 102 -15.60 -4.38 14.84
N PHE A 103 -15.11 -3.22 14.40
CA PHE A 103 -15.74 -1.94 14.70
C PHE A 103 -17.15 -1.85 14.09
N LEU A 104 -17.30 -2.22 12.80
CA LEU A 104 -18.61 -2.21 12.14
C LEU A 104 -19.60 -3.15 12.81
N LEU A 105 -19.18 -4.36 13.16
CA LEU A 105 -20.03 -5.34 13.84
C LEU A 105 -20.47 -4.87 15.24
N LYS A 106 -19.56 -4.25 16.00
CA LYS A 106 -19.88 -3.73 17.33
C LYS A 106 -20.82 -2.53 17.29
N THR A 107 -20.63 -1.65 16.31
CA THR A 107 -21.35 -0.37 16.27
C THR A 107 -22.69 -0.48 15.56
N TYR A 108 -22.76 -1.24 14.48
CA TYR A 108 -23.94 -1.29 13.61
C TYR A 108 -24.66 -2.63 13.63
N GLY A 109 -24.10 -3.65 14.30
CA GLY A 109 -24.69 -5.00 14.37
C GLY A 109 -24.77 -5.73 13.00
N THR A 110 -24.58 -5.02 11.91
CA THR A 110 -24.60 -5.55 10.55
C THR A 110 -23.56 -4.86 9.68
N VAL A 111 -22.85 -5.64 8.90
CA VAL A 111 -21.96 -5.10 7.85
C VAL A 111 -22.75 -5.10 6.54
N ASN A 112 -23.16 -3.92 6.08
CA ASN A 112 -23.73 -3.79 4.76
C ASN A 112 -22.62 -3.86 3.69
N ILE A 113 -22.71 -4.88 2.86
CA ILE A 113 -21.80 -5.05 1.74
C ILE A 113 -22.37 -4.31 0.54
N SER A 114 -21.67 -3.30 0.08
CA SER A 114 -21.97 -2.61 -1.16
C SER A 114 -21.86 -3.62 -2.32
N ASN A 115 -22.88 -3.74 -3.13
CA ASN A 115 -23.00 -4.63 -4.29
C ASN A 115 -23.76 -5.96 -4.08
N GLY A 116 -24.79 -5.97 -3.22
CA GLY A 116 -25.75 -7.06 -3.19
C GLY A 116 -25.28 -8.36 -2.53
N GLY A 117 -24.12 -8.34 -1.88
CA GLY A 117 -23.69 -9.44 -1.02
C GLY A 117 -24.35 -9.32 0.34
N GLN A 118 -25.10 -10.32 0.76
CA GLN A 118 -25.57 -10.44 2.13
C GLN A 118 -24.44 -11.02 3.00
N PHE A 119 -24.39 -10.56 4.24
CA PHE A 119 -23.55 -11.18 5.26
C PHE A 119 -24.15 -12.55 5.57
N ASN A 120 -23.59 -13.60 5.01
CA ASN A 120 -23.97 -14.97 5.36
C ASN A 120 -23.31 -15.35 6.68
N ALA A 121 -24.09 -15.94 7.57
CA ALA A 121 -23.62 -16.44 8.86
C ALA A 121 -22.55 -17.55 8.76
N GLU A 122 -22.22 -17.99 7.56
CA GLU A 122 -21.19 -18.98 7.25
C GLU A 122 -19.76 -18.43 7.19
N GLY A 123 -19.55 -17.22 7.67
CA GLY A 123 -18.22 -16.73 8.00
C GLY A 123 -17.46 -16.03 6.88
N GLY A 124 -17.53 -14.74 6.87
CA GLY A 124 -16.60 -13.86 6.19
C GLY A 124 -17.17 -13.18 4.95
N THR A 125 -16.93 -11.89 4.87
CA THR A 125 -17.21 -11.12 3.66
C THR A 125 -15.88 -10.86 2.94
N ASP A 126 -15.75 -11.34 1.73
CA ASP A 126 -14.60 -11.03 0.88
C ASP A 126 -14.54 -9.57 0.42
N ARG A 127 -15.64 -8.82 0.62
CA ARG A 127 -15.77 -7.48 0.06
C ARG A 127 -16.23 -6.48 1.09
N ILE A 128 -15.28 -5.79 1.68
CA ILE A 128 -15.54 -4.61 2.50
C ILE A 128 -15.27 -3.39 1.64
N SER A 129 -16.12 -2.38 1.73
CA SER A 129 -15.94 -1.15 0.98
C SER A 129 -16.04 0.08 1.88
N PHE A 130 -15.32 1.12 1.53
CA PHE A 130 -15.45 2.44 2.12
C PHE A 130 -15.80 3.46 1.04
N LYS A 131 -16.92 4.16 1.19
CA LYS A 131 -17.45 5.12 0.20
C LYS A 131 -17.52 4.59 -1.24
N GLY A 132 -17.85 3.30 -1.38
CA GLY A 132 -17.97 2.63 -2.67
C GLY A 132 -16.65 2.15 -3.29
N VAL A 133 -15.53 2.33 -2.59
CA VAL A 133 -14.23 1.78 -3.00
C VAL A 133 -13.96 0.52 -2.17
N PRO A 134 -13.69 -0.63 -2.81
CA PRO A 134 -13.38 -1.86 -2.10
C PRO A 134 -12.06 -1.72 -1.32
N ILE A 135 -12.02 -2.27 -0.10
CA ILE A 135 -10.80 -2.44 0.67
C ILE A 135 -10.23 -3.80 0.30
N ILE A 136 -9.07 -3.80 -0.32
CA ILE A 136 -8.40 -5.01 -0.80
C ILE A 136 -7.33 -5.40 0.21
N TRP A 137 -7.38 -6.66 0.62
CA TRP A 137 -6.32 -7.25 1.41
C TRP A 137 -5.12 -7.55 0.52
N ASN A 138 -3.94 -7.14 1.00
CA ASN A 138 -2.69 -7.52 0.36
C ASN A 138 -1.86 -8.36 1.35
N PRO A 139 -1.59 -9.65 1.05
CA PRO A 139 -0.84 -10.55 1.92
C PRO A 139 0.59 -10.08 2.19
N THR A 140 1.19 -9.35 1.25
CA THR A 140 2.56 -8.84 1.40
C THR A 140 2.70 -7.88 2.59
N PHE A 141 1.62 -7.20 3.01
CA PHE A 141 1.64 -6.41 4.25
C PHE A 141 1.90 -7.27 5.49
N ASP A 142 1.35 -8.46 5.50
CA ASP A 142 1.52 -9.38 6.63
C ASP A 142 2.93 -9.99 6.62
N ASP A 143 3.48 -10.29 5.44
CA ASP A 143 4.84 -10.80 5.26
C ASP A 143 5.91 -9.78 5.66
N LEU A 144 5.65 -8.49 5.46
CA LEU A 144 6.54 -7.39 5.86
C LEU A 144 6.56 -7.12 7.38
N GLY A 145 5.62 -7.71 8.10
CA GLY A 145 5.59 -7.70 9.57
C GLY A 145 4.54 -6.78 10.18
N GLY A 146 4.40 -6.88 11.51
CA GLY A 146 3.28 -6.35 12.28
C GLY A 146 3.00 -4.84 12.17
N THR A 147 3.95 -4.03 11.75
CA THR A 147 3.72 -2.59 11.48
C THR A 147 2.94 -2.40 10.18
N PHE A 148 3.26 -3.16 9.15
CA PHE A 148 2.57 -3.11 7.86
C PHE A 148 1.20 -3.74 7.92
N ALA A 149 1.00 -4.82 8.65
CA ALA A 149 -0.31 -5.46 8.85
C ALA A 149 -1.39 -4.50 9.40
N LYS A 150 -0.97 -3.43 10.09
CA LYS A 150 -1.85 -2.39 10.66
C LYS A 150 -2.09 -1.20 9.72
N ARG A 151 -1.45 -1.17 8.56
CA ARG A 151 -1.53 -0.05 7.62
C ARG A 151 -2.71 -0.16 6.67
N CYS A 152 -3.20 1.00 6.25
CA CYS A 152 -4.17 1.16 5.19
C CYS A 152 -3.74 2.32 4.29
N TYR A 153 -3.64 2.07 3.00
CA TYR A 153 -3.35 3.08 2.00
C TYR A 153 -4.58 3.38 1.16
N MET A 154 -4.93 4.66 1.07
CA MET A 154 -5.95 5.17 0.17
C MET A 154 -5.27 5.86 -0.99
N LEU A 155 -5.29 5.26 -2.16
CA LEU A 155 -4.52 5.68 -3.32
C LEU A 155 -5.42 6.20 -4.44
N ASN A 156 -4.89 7.16 -5.18
CA ASN A 156 -5.42 7.51 -6.48
C ASN A 156 -4.46 6.99 -7.55
N THR A 157 -4.79 5.85 -8.14
CA THR A 157 -3.93 5.14 -9.10
C THR A 157 -3.70 5.92 -10.39
N LYS A 158 -4.48 6.97 -10.64
CA LYS A 158 -4.28 7.85 -11.80
C LYS A 158 -2.92 8.56 -11.77
N TYR A 159 -2.43 8.85 -10.56
CA TYR A 159 -1.20 9.63 -10.35
C TYR A 159 0.00 8.76 -9.95
N ILE A 160 -0.18 7.45 -9.83
CA ILE A 160 0.89 6.51 -9.49
C ILE A 160 1.19 5.69 -10.73
N GLN A 161 2.43 5.70 -11.17
CA GLN A 161 2.89 4.98 -12.34
C GLN A 161 4.17 4.22 -12.05
N LEU A 162 4.20 2.97 -12.44
CA LEU A 162 5.43 2.19 -12.49
C LEU A 162 6.06 2.43 -13.86
N LYS A 163 7.28 2.98 -13.87
CA LYS A 163 8.05 3.22 -15.10
C LYS A 163 9.23 2.28 -15.15
N GLU A 164 9.39 1.63 -16.27
CA GLU A 164 10.54 0.77 -16.55
C GLU A 164 11.45 1.42 -17.60
N ILE A 165 12.73 1.11 -17.54
CA ILE A 165 13.67 1.52 -18.60
C ILE A 165 13.40 0.62 -19.81
N GLU A 166 13.29 1.24 -20.99
CA GLU A 166 13.04 0.53 -22.24
C GLU A 166 14.05 -0.62 -22.43
N GLY A 167 13.51 -1.81 -22.67
CA GLY A 167 14.29 -3.03 -22.83
C GLY A 167 14.90 -3.60 -21.54
N GLN A 168 14.57 -3.06 -20.35
CA GLN A 168 15.11 -3.54 -19.06
C GLN A 168 14.03 -3.91 -18.04
N GLY A 169 12.80 -4.15 -18.46
CA GLY A 169 11.69 -4.50 -17.58
C GLY A 169 11.94 -5.83 -16.85
N LYS A 170 11.96 -6.92 -17.58
CA LYS A 170 12.26 -8.25 -17.02
C LYS A 170 13.24 -8.96 -17.94
N ILE A 171 14.51 -8.99 -17.57
CA ILE A 171 15.55 -9.66 -18.35
C ILE A 171 15.97 -10.94 -17.63
N SER A 172 15.69 -12.08 -18.25
CA SER A 172 16.21 -13.37 -17.81
C SER A 172 17.64 -13.56 -18.29
N ARG A 173 18.56 -13.76 -17.38
CA ARG A 173 19.96 -14.03 -17.66
C ARG A 173 20.30 -15.47 -17.28
N LYS A 174 20.88 -16.18 -18.22
CA LYS A 174 21.40 -17.52 -18.01
C LYS A 174 22.92 -17.47 -18.14
N PRO A 175 23.66 -17.29 -17.05
CA PRO A 175 25.12 -17.32 -17.10
C PRO A 175 25.61 -18.69 -17.56
N PRO A 176 26.81 -18.78 -18.19
CA PRO A 176 27.40 -20.04 -18.53
C PRO A 176 27.61 -20.88 -17.28
N ARG A 177 27.38 -22.17 -17.38
CA ARG A 177 27.52 -23.11 -16.26
C ARG A 177 28.97 -23.08 -15.76
N PRO A 178 29.17 -22.98 -14.41
CA PRO A 178 30.49 -23.19 -13.81
C PRO A 178 30.98 -24.58 -14.18
N TYR A 179 32.25 -24.67 -14.63
CA TYR A 179 32.74 -25.89 -15.20
C TYR A 179 32.99 -27.02 -14.16
N ASP A 180 33.07 -26.64 -12.90
CA ASP A 180 33.32 -27.54 -11.75
C ASP A 180 32.06 -27.91 -10.97
N ARG A 181 30.88 -27.39 -11.31
CA ARG A 181 29.60 -27.62 -10.60
C ARG A 181 28.45 -27.95 -11.55
N TYR A 182 27.61 -28.91 -11.12
CA TYR A 182 26.38 -29.28 -11.83
C TYR A 182 25.19 -28.37 -11.48
N GLU A 183 25.43 -27.10 -11.19
CA GLU A 183 24.41 -26.12 -10.85
C GLU A 183 24.05 -25.25 -12.06
N HIS A 184 22.74 -25.02 -12.25
CA HIS A 184 22.24 -24.05 -13.23
C HIS A 184 21.77 -22.81 -12.50
N MET A 185 22.40 -21.69 -12.75
CA MET A 185 21.99 -20.40 -12.22
C MET A 185 21.11 -19.67 -13.21
N TRP A 186 20.01 -19.10 -12.72
CA TRP A 186 19.16 -18.21 -13.46
C TRP A 186 19.07 -16.91 -12.72
N GLY A 187 19.28 -15.80 -13.37
CA GLY A 187 19.11 -14.47 -12.82
C GLY A 187 18.02 -13.72 -13.58
N VAL A 188 17.15 -13.04 -12.85
CA VAL A 188 16.21 -12.09 -13.43
C VAL A 188 16.64 -10.71 -12.97
N THR A 189 16.86 -9.81 -13.90
CA THR A 189 17.17 -8.41 -13.59
C THR A 189 16.09 -7.52 -14.18
N SER A 190 15.68 -6.52 -13.40
CA SER A 190 14.71 -5.52 -13.83
C SER A 190 15.14 -4.15 -13.34
N ARG A 191 14.80 -3.11 -14.10
CA ARG A 191 15.04 -1.71 -13.71
C ARG A 191 13.77 -0.91 -13.91
N PHE A 192 13.21 -0.46 -12.80
CA PHE A 192 11.99 0.33 -12.79
C PHE A 192 12.00 1.31 -11.61
N ALA A 193 11.14 2.29 -11.67
CA ALA A 193 10.91 3.25 -10.61
C ALA A 193 9.42 3.51 -10.44
N LEU A 194 9.00 3.69 -9.20
CA LEU A 194 7.64 4.14 -8.88
C LEU A 194 7.62 5.66 -8.91
N CYS A 195 6.74 6.23 -9.73
CA CYS A 195 6.62 7.68 -9.91
C CYS A 195 5.24 8.16 -9.52
N MET A 196 5.19 9.32 -8.85
CA MET A 196 3.95 10.08 -8.65
C MET A 196 3.97 11.32 -9.55
N THR A 197 2.84 11.63 -10.18
CA THR A 197 2.64 12.81 -11.04
C THR A 197 1.56 13.72 -10.49
#